data_5cf4d164eda8020375a09915bac761c6
#
_entry.id   5cf4d164eda8020375a09915bac761c6
#
_cell.length_a   1.000
_cell.length_b   1.000
_cell.length_c   1.000
_cell.angle_alpha   90.00
_cell.angle_beta   90.00
_cell.angle_gamma   90.00
#
_symmetry.space_group_name_H-M   'P 1'
#
loop_
_entity.id
_entity.type
_entity.pdbx_description
1 polymer ?
#
loop_
_entity_poly.entity_id
_entity_poly.type
_entity_poly.pdbx_seq_one_letter_code
_entity_poly.pdbx_strand_id
1 'polypeptide(L)'
;GGIAYNPDTGLTGKTSDELRKIDAENSALQNAGCNNDTNCYFYAFQRSYGAFAKWQSNKIYSATSNKSLRDAEKQAEKKCKDDTGDKQCKALVSTAKKTKK
;
A
#
# COMPACT_ATOMS: atom_id res chain seq x y z
N GLY A 1 7.35 7.11 -0.44
CA GLY A 1 7.07 5.81 -1.03
C GLY A 1 5.69 5.71 -1.60
N GLY A 2 5.48 4.66 -2.31
CA GLY A 2 4.18 4.36 -2.89
C GLY A 2 3.93 2.88 -2.94
N ILE A 3 2.66 2.50 -2.85
CA ILE A 3 2.24 1.11 -2.96
C ILE A 3 1.03 1.04 -3.88
N ALA A 4 0.90 -0.07 -4.58
CA ALA A 4 -0.23 -0.29 -5.48
C ALA A 4 -0.62 -1.76 -5.49
N TYR A 5 -1.88 -2.01 -5.79
CA TYR A 5 -2.42 -3.35 -5.91
C TYR A 5 -3.33 -3.43 -7.12
N ASN A 6 -3.08 -4.41 -7.95
CA ASN A 6 -3.88 -4.68 -9.15
C ASN A 6 -4.83 -5.85 -8.83
N PRO A 7 -6.12 -5.60 -8.60
CA PRO A 7 -7.04 -6.67 -8.21
C PRO A 7 -7.32 -7.64 -9.34
N ASP A 8 -7.11 -7.24 -10.59
CA ASP A 8 -7.35 -8.12 -11.74
C ASP A 8 -6.33 -9.23 -11.83
N THR A 9 -5.10 -8.98 -11.43
CA THR A 9 -4.01 -9.94 -11.57
C THR A 9 -3.46 -10.41 -10.23
N GLY A 10 -3.75 -9.69 -9.16
CA GLY A 10 -3.16 -9.95 -7.85
C GLY A 10 -1.76 -9.39 -7.70
N LEU A 11 -1.26 -8.67 -8.69
CA LEU A 11 0.09 -8.10 -8.61
C LEU A 11 0.12 -6.89 -7.69
N THR A 12 1.25 -6.74 -7.02
CA THR A 12 1.49 -5.58 -6.17
C THR A 12 2.72 -4.84 -6.67
N GLY A 13 2.76 -3.55 -6.40
CA GLY A 13 3.92 -2.73 -6.73
C GLY A 13 4.27 -1.84 -5.56
N LYS A 14 5.55 -1.53 -5.43
CA LYS A 14 6.00 -0.64 -4.37
C LYS A 14 7.24 0.10 -4.80
N THR A 15 7.42 1.28 -4.21
CA THR A 15 8.64 2.07 -4.40
C THR A 15 8.90 2.85 -3.13
N SER A 16 10.16 3.07 -2.80
CA SER A 16 10.53 3.78 -1.58
C SER A 16 11.44 4.98 -1.83
N ASP A 17 11.93 5.16 -3.04
CA ASP A 17 12.98 6.14 -3.31
C ASP A 17 12.54 7.39 -4.06
N GLU A 18 11.26 7.50 -4.40
CA GLU A 18 10.79 8.63 -5.18
C GLU A 18 10.69 9.88 -4.33
N LEU A 19 11.09 11.00 -4.91
CA LEU A 19 11.08 12.28 -4.20
C LEU A 19 9.73 12.97 -4.22
N ARG A 20 8.94 12.74 -5.28
CA ARG A 20 7.64 13.36 -5.41
C ARG A 20 6.54 12.32 -5.32
N LYS A 21 5.42 12.74 -4.74
CA LYS A 21 4.27 11.87 -4.56
C LYS A 21 3.78 11.29 -5.89
N ILE A 22 3.72 12.12 -6.94
CA ILE A 22 3.25 11.66 -8.24
C ILE A 22 4.18 10.59 -8.83
N ASP A 23 5.49 10.75 -8.62
CA ASP A 23 6.44 9.76 -9.12
C ASP A 23 6.30 8.44 -8.35
N ALA A 24 6.06 8.52 -7.04
CA ALA A 24 5.84 7.33 -6.24
C ALA A 24 4.57 6.58 -6.68
N GLU A 25 3.49 7.31 -6.95
CA GLU A 25 2.27 6.71 -7.45
C GLU A 25 2.50 6.01 -8.77
N ASN A 26 3.14 6.71 -9.72
CA ASN A 26 3.36 6.16 -11.05
C ASN A 26 4.26 4.93 -11.02
N SER A 27 5.31 4.97 -10.23
CA SER A 27 6.23 3.84 -10.12
C SER A 27 5.55 2.63 -9.49
N ALA A 28 4.76 2.84 -8.44
CA ALA A 28 4.06 1.74 -7.78
C ALA A 28 3.02 1.13 -8.73
N LEU A 29 2.26 1.96 -9.42
CA LEU A 29 1.26 1.47 -10.37
C LEU A 29 1.91 0.67 -11.50
N GLN A 30 3.02 1.18 -12.04
CA GLN A 30 3.73 0.48 -13.09
C GLN A 30 4.23 -0.88 -12.61
N ASN A 31 4.77 -0.93 -11.41
CA ASN A 31 5.29 -2.17 -10.84
C ASN A 31 4.18 -3.19 -10.58
N ALA A 32 2.95 -2.73 -10.38
CA ALA A 32 1.80 -3.62 -10.21
C ALA A 32 1.15 -4.01 -11.55
N GLY A 33 1.72 -3.59 -12.66
CA GLY A 33 1.17 -3.89 -13.98
C GLY A 33 -0.10 -3.14 -14.31
N CYS A 34 -0.25 -1.96 -13.75
CA CYS A 34 -1.46 -1.14 -13.93
C CYS A 34 -1.34 -0.27 -15.17
N ASN A 35 -2.47 -0.02 -15.81
CA ASN A 35 -2.55 0.91 -16.92
C ASN A 35 -3.86 1.71 -16.80
N ASN A 36 -4.20 2.47 -17.85
CA ASN A 36 -5.37 3.34 -17.79
C ASN A 36 -6.70 2.58 -17.69
N ASP A 37 -6.70 1.31 -18.04
CA ASP A 37 -7.90 0.50 -18.05
C ASP A 37 -8.06 -0.38 -16.81
N THR A 38 -7.12 -0.31 -15.87
CA THR A 38 -7.17 -1.13 -14.67
C THR A 38 -7.66 -0.32 -13.49
N ASN A 39 -8.38 -1.00 -12.58
CA ASN A 39 -8.89 -0.39 -11.36
C ASN A 39 -7.95 -0.68 -10.20
N CYS A 40 -6.73 -0.19 -10.30
CA CYS A 40 -5.73 -0.44 -9.28
C CYS A 40 -5.93 0.48 -8.08
N TYR A 41 -5.64 -0.06 -6.91
CA TYR A 41 -5.53 0.73 -5.70
C TYR A 41 -4.10 1.25 -5.59
N PHE A 42 -3.94 2.47 -5.12
CA PHE A 42 -2.62 3.04 -4.93
C PHE A 42 -2.63 4.02 -3.77
N TYR A 43 -1.46 4.22 -3.18
CA TYR A 43 -1.31 5.10 -2.04
C TYR A 43 0.12 5.60 -2.00
N ALA A 44 0.29 6.90 -1.95
CA ALA A 44 1.61 7.52 -1.86
C ALA A 44 1.72 8.28 -0.55
N PHE A 45 2.90 8.26 0.04
CA PHE A 45 3.14 8.85 1.35
C PHE A 45 4.57 9.33 1.44
N GLN A 46 4.83 10.21 2.40
CA GLN A 46 6.15 10.79 2.60
C GLN A 46 6.59 10.60 4.03
N ARG A 47 7.87 10.31 4.19
CA ARG A 47 8.52 10.27 5.51
C ARG A 47 7.83 9.34 6.50
N SER A 48 7.32 8.23 5.99
CA SER A 48 6.62 7.27 6.82
C SER A 48 6.69 5.91 6.17
N TYR A 49 6.22 4.92 6.89
CA TYR A 49 6.00 3.58 6.36
C TYR A 49 4.55 3.49 5.95
N GLY A 50 4.25 2.79 4.88
CA GLY A 50 2.89 2.64 4.40
C GLY A 50 2.58 1.20 4.10
N ALA A 51 1.31 0.83 4.25
CA ALA A 51 0.89 -0.55 4.00
C ALA A 51 -0.55 -0.59 3.52
N PHE A 52 -0.85 -1.62 2.73
CA PHE A 52 -2.21 -2.04 2.40
C PHE A 52 -2.51 -3.33 3.14
N ALA A 53 -3.73 -3.45 3.65
CA ALA A 53 -4.27 -4.71 4.12
C ALA A 53 -5.47 -5.06 3.26
N LYS A 54 -5.67 -6.35 3.05
CA LYS A 54 -6.70 -6.84 2.15
C LYS A 54 -7.69 -7.71 2.91
N TRP A 55 -8.99 -7.48 2.66
CA TRP A 55 -10.06 -8.36 3.08
C TRP A 55 -10.85 -8.74 1.84
N GLN A 56 -10.71 -9.98 1.41
CA GLN A 56 -11.23 -10.44 0.12
C GLN A 56 -10.58 -9.63 -1.01
N SER A 57 -11.04 -9.78 -2.24
CA SER A 57 -10.35 -9.19 -3.37
C SER A 57 -10.75 -7.75 -3.66
N ASN A 58 -11.81 -7.28 -3.02
CA ASN A 58 -12.37 -5.97 -3.38
C ASN A 58 -12.40 -4.97 -2.24
N LYS A 59 -11.70 -5.24 -1.14
CA LYS A 59 -11.60 -4.27 -0.05
C LYS A 59 -10.16 -4.12 0.39
N ILE A 60 -9.65 -2.90 0.24
CA ILE A 60 -8.28 -2.58 0.56
C ILE A 60 -8.27 -1.45 1.57
N TYR A 61 -7.47 -1.60 2.60
CA TYR A 61 -7.31 -0.61 3.66
C TYR A 61 -5.86 -0.16 3.72
N SER A 62 -5.64 1.13 3.85
CA SER A 62 -4.29 1.68 3.88
C SER A 62 -4.00 2.36 5.21
N ALA A 63 -2.75 2.35 5.59
CA ALA A 63 -2.30 3.02 6.80
C ALA A 63 -0.84 3.41 6.67
N THR A 64 -0.45 4.42 7.45
CA THR A 64 0.94 4.83 7.54
C THR A 64 1.37 4.83 9.00
N SER A 65 2.68 4.75 9.21
CA SER A 65 3.26 4.81 10.53
C SER A 65 4.62 5.48 10.46
N ASN A 66 4.97 6.23 11.49
CA ASN A 66 6.31 6.79 11.63
C ASN A 66 7.25 5.86 12.38
N LYS A 67 6.75 4.74 12.87
CA LYS A 67 7.53 3.87 13.74
C LYS A 67 8.25 2.77 12.99
N SER A 68 7.50 2.00 12.19
CA SER A 68 8.09 0.86 11.50
C SER A 68 7.15 0.36 10.42
N LEU A 69 7.72 -0.45 9.52
CA LEU A 69 6.94 -1.12 8.49
C LEU A 69 5.88 -2.03 9.11
N ARG A 70 6.29 -2.79 10.13
CA ARG A 70 5.36 -3.70 10.79
C ARG A 70 4.22 -2.95 11.48
N ASP A 71 4.51 -1.78 12.04
CA ASP A 71 3.47 -0.98 12.67
C ASP A 71 2.46 -0.49 11.62
N ALA A 72 2.94 -0.07 10.45
CA ALA A 72 2.04 0.32 9.36
C ALA A 72 1.17 -0.85 8.93
N GLU A 73 1.75 -2.04 8.81
CA GLU A 73 1.01 -3.25 8.46
C GLU A 73 -0.07 -3.55 9.50
N LYS A 74 0.29 -3.47 10.78
CA LYS A 74 -0.67 -3.73 11.85
C LYS A 74 -1.81 -2.71 11.86
N GLN A 75 -1.51 -1.45 11.58
CA GLN A 75 -2.54 -0.43 11.54
C GLN A 75 -3.49 -0.63 10.35
N ALA A 76 -2.96 -1.03 9.20
CA ALA A 76 -3.80 -1.34 8.05
C ALA A 76 -4.70 -2.54 8.34
N GLU A 77 -4.15 -3.59 8.94
CA GLU A 77 -4.91 -4.76 9.35
C GLU A 77 -5.98 -4.41 10.38
N LYS A 78 -5.65 -3.52 11.30
CA LYS A 78 -6.61 -3.08 12.32
C LYS A 78 -7.77 -2.32 11.70
N LYS A 79 -7.49 -1.42 10.75
CA LYS A 79 -8.55 -0.73 10.03
C LYS A 79 -9.48 -1.70 9.33
N CYS A 80 -8.89 -2.70 8.70
CA CYS A 80 -9.65 -3.74 8.01
C CYS A 80 -10.54 -4.50 9.00
N LYS A 81 -9.95 -4.93 10.10
CA LYS A 81 -10.67 -5.68 11.12
C LYS A 81 -11.79 -4.85 11.75
N ASP A 82 -11.53 -3.58 12.05
CA ASP A 82 -12.52 -2.72 12.67
C ASP A 82 -13.71 -2.47 11.75
N ASP A 83 -13.45 -2.37 10.45
CA ASP A 83 -14.51 -2.11 9.47
C ASP A 83 -15.30 -3.36 9.13
N THR A 84 -14.64 -4.51 8.99
CA THR A 84 -15.28 -5.74 8.53
C THR A 84 -15.64 -6.70 9.66
N GLY A 85 -15.03 -6.56 10.82
CA GLY A 85 -15.19 -7.50 11.92
C GLY A 85 -14.47 -8.81 11.69
N ASP A 86 -13.64 -8.92 10.66
CA ASP A 86 -13.01 -10.18 10.27
C ASP A 86 -11.53 -10.17 10.64
N LYS A 87 -11.12 -11.19 11.38
CA LYS A 87 -9.72 -11.33 11.78
C LYS A 87 -8.81 -11.80 10.67
N GLN A 88 -9.35 -12.11 9.50
CA GLN A 88 -8.55 -12.62 8.39
C GLN A 88 -8.02 -11.52 7.46
N CYS A 89 -8.12 -10.29 7.88
CA CYS A 89 -7.47 -9.20 7.18
C CYS A 89 -5.96 -9.39 7.25
N LYS A 90 -5.30 -9.29 6.11
CA LYS A 90 -3.86 -9.53 6.04
C LYS A 90 -3.15 -8.41 5.30
N ALA A 91 -1.96 -8.08 5.76
CA ALA A 91 -1.11 -7.13 5.05
C ALA A 91 -0.81 -7.69 3.66
N LEU A 92 -0.97 -6.85 2.65
CA LEU A 92 -0.83 -7.26 1.26
C LEU A 92 0.49 -6.76 0.67
N VAL A 93 0.78 -5.50 0.86
CA VAL A 93 2.00 -4.88 0.38
C VAL A 93 2.34 -3.72 1.30
N SER A 94 3.63 -3.53 1.54
CA SER A 94 4.08 -2.43 2.39
C SER A 94 5.44 -1.96 1.92
N THR A 95 5.74 -0.71 2.21
CA THR A 95 7.04 -0.15 1.91
C THR A 95 7.32 1.04 2.80
N ALA A 96 8.58 1.38 2.90
CA ALA A 96 9.04 2.49 3.70
C ALA A 96 9.56 3.59 2.79
N LYS A 97 9.44 4.82 3.24
CA LYS A 97 10.17 5.89 2.60
C LYS A 97 11.62 5.79 3.03
N LYS A 98 12.51 5.74 2.06
CA LYS A 98 13.93 5.67 2.36
C LYS A 98 14.38 7.00 2.96
N THR A 99 15.05 6.91 4.08
CA THR A 99 15.58 8.11 4.73
C THR A 99 16.77 8.65 3.95
N LYS A 100 16.75 9.92 3.68
CA LYS A 100 17.85 10.59 3.02
C LYS A 100 18.76 11.22 4.05
N LYS A 101 20.01 11.13 3.80
CA LYS A 101 20.99 11.72 4.71
C LYS A 101 21.60 12.96 4.14
#